data_765d301ef2f0bec14e048566f654b3f2
#
_entry.id   765d301ef2f0bec14e048566f654b3f2
#
_cell.length_a   1.000
_cell.length_b   1.000
_cell.length_c   1.000
_cell.angle_alpha   90.00
_cell.angle_beta   90.00
_cell.angle_gamma   90.00
#
_symmetry.space_group_name_H-M   'P 1'
#
loop_
_entity.id
_entity.type
_entity.pdbx_description
1 polymer ?
#
loop_
_entity_poly.entity_id
_entity_poly.type
_entity_poly.pdbx_seq_one_letter_code
_entity_poly.pdbx_strand_id
1 'polypeptide(L)'
;MTIVHLLEKNAREFPNDVALVEINPEQPETRRITWSEFELVESSARRPYRREITWGVFEEKANRFANMLTQNGIGKGKKVAILLMNCIDWLPIYFGILKTGALVVPLNFRYSSDEIDYCLDLAEADVLVFGNEFVGRVEAVADKISKNCTLCKKSLLINLNI
;
A
#
# COMPACT_ATOMS: atom_id res chain seq x y z
N MET A 1 -9.40 -8.55 20.99
CA MET A 1 -9.30 -7.25 20.27
C MET A 1 -8.31 -7.43 19.13
N THR A 2 -8.69 -7.14 17.90
CA THR A 2 -7.81 -7.26 16.73
C THR A 2 -7.07 -5.94 16.47
N ILE A 3 -6.00 -5.99 15.66
CA ILE A 3 -5.26 -4.78 15.27
C ILE A 3 -6.15 -3.78 14.49
N VAL A 4 -7.15 -4.27 13.75
CA VAL A 4 -8.14 -3.43 13.06
C VAL A 4 -8.98 -2.63 14.07
N HIS A 5 -9.44 -3.26 15.15
CA HIS A 5 -10.17 -2.55 16.21
C HIS A 5 -9.33 -1.47 16.92
N LEU A 6 -8.01 -1.66 17.00
CA LEU A 6 -7.12 -0.62 17.54
C LEU A 6 -7.06 0.60 16.64
N LEU A 7 -6.99 0.41 15.32
CA LEU A 7 -7.06 1.51 14.36
C LEU A 7 -8.39 2.26 14.47
N GLU A 8 -9.52 1.54 14.47
CA GLU A 8 -10.87 2.12 14.61
C GLU A 8 -11.04 2.89 15.92
N LYS A 9 -10.49 2.35 17.01
CA LYS A 9 -10.49 3.01 18.32
C LYS A 9 -9.71 4.32 18.26
N ASN A 10 -8.47 4.29 17.78
CA ASN A 10 -7.62 5.48 17.71
C ASN A 10 -8.20 6.54 16.78
N ALA A 11 -8.75 6.14 15.64
CA ALA A 11 -9.41 7.07 14.72
C ALA A 11 -10.64 7.77 15.34
N ARG A 12 -11.33 7.11 16.26
CA ARG A 12 -12.48 7.67 16.98
C ARG A 12 -12.07 8.56 18.16
N GLU A 13 -11.06 8.14 18.94
CA GLU A 13 -10.63 8.85 20.15
C GLU A 13 -9.66 10.00 19.84
N PHE A 14 -8.82 9.85 18.80
CA PHE A 14 -7.75 10.78 18.43
C PHE A 14 -7.71 11.10 16.95
N PRO A 15 -8.84 11.49 16.30
CA PRO A 15 -8.95 11.57 14.84
C PRO A 15 -7.95 12.54 14.18
N ASN A 16 -7.55 13.59 14.91
CA ASN A 16 -6.68 14.65 14.42
C ASN A 16 -5.20 14.46 14.81
N ASP A 17 -4.90 13.46 15.65
CA ASP A 17 -3.52 13.20 16.04
C ASP A 17 -2.77 12.48 14.91
N VAL A 18 -1.47 12.80 14.78
CA VAL A 18 -0.62 12.20 13.76
C VAL A 18 -0.45 10.70 14.03
N ALA A 19 -0.81 9.88 13.04
CA ALA A 19 -0.68 8.44 13.08
C ALA A 19 0.57 7.93 12.37
N LEU A 20 0.86 8.45 11.18
CA LEU A 20 1.98 8.03 10.35
C LEU A 20 2.76 9.25 9.84
N VAL A 21 4.06 9.08 9.77
CA VAL A 21 5.00 10.06 9.23
C VAL A 21 5.88 9.37 8.19
N GLU A 22 5.91 9.91 6.97
CA GLU A 22 6.84 9.52 5.93
C GLU A 22 7.93 10.58 5.83
N ILE A 23 9.19 10.14 5.86
CA ILE A 23 10.35 10.98 5.62
C ILE A 23 10.96 10.59 4.29
N ASN A 24 11.13 11.56 3.39
CA ASN A 24 11.82 11.33 2.12
C ASN A 24 13.32 11.60 2.28
N PRO A 25 14.19 10.56 2.34
CA PRO A 25 15.62 10.73 2.58
C PRO A 25 16.37 11.36 1.40
N GLU A 26 15.77 11.36 0.20
CA GLU A 26 16.37 11.97 -1.00
C GLU A 26 16.24 13.50 -1.02
N GLN A 27 15.37 14.04 -0.17
CA GLN A 27 15.26 15.47 0.00
C GLN A 27 16.21 15.90 1.14
N PRO A 28 17.16 16.80 0.89
CA PRO A 28 18.00 17.29 1.97
C PRO A 28 17.11 17.90 3.04
N GLU A 29 17.38 17.52 4.27
CA GLU A 29 16.77 18.15 5.44
C GLU A 29 17.10 19.64 5.37
N THR A 30 16.21 20.44 4.78
CA THR A 30 16.32 21.89 4.81
C THR A 30 15.98 22.33 6.23
N ARG A 31 16.93 22.11 7.14
CA ARG A 31 16.86 22.52 8.56
C ARG A 31 16.69 24.03 8.74
N ARG A 32 16.72 24.80 7.65
CA ARG A 32 16.54 26.25 7.62
C ARG A 32 15.74 26.63 6.39
N ILE A 33 14.46 26.31 6.38
CA ILE A 33 13.53 26.99 5.50
C ILE A 33 13.21 28.31 6.18
N THR A 34 13.60 29.42 5.55
CA THR A 34 13.13 30.75 5.95
C THR A 34 11.64 30.85 5.59
N TRP A 35 10.88 31.69 6.31
CA TRP A 35 9.45 31.88 6.03
C TRP A 35 9.17 32.27 4.57
N SER A 36 10.07 32.98 3.92
CA SER A 36 9.99 33.34 2.50
C SER A 36 10.19 32.14 1.56
N GLU A 37 10.95 31.12 1.96
CA GLU A 37 11.12 29.89 1.18
C GLU A 37 9.94 28.92 1.37
N PHE A 38 9.27 28.98 2.51
CA PHE A 38 8.06 28.18 2.79
C PHE A 38 6.91 28.57 1.85
N GLU A 39 6.75 29.86 1.55
CA GLU A 39 5.74 30.36 0.60
C GLU A 39 6.04 29.99 -0.86
N LEU A 40 7.29 29.68 -1.22
CA LEU A 40 7.71 29.31 -2.58
C LEU A 40 7.59 27.82 -2.88
N VAL A 41 7.35 26.97 -1.89
CA VAL A 41 7.29 25.50 -2.05
C VAL A 41 5.98 25.00 -2.67
N GLU A 42 4.95 25.84 -2.80
CA GLU A 42 3.66 25.42 -3.39
C GLU A 42 3.70 25.12 -4.90
N SER A 43 4.81 25.37 -5.60
CA SER A 43 4.83 25.26 -7.07
C SER A 43 5.72 24.20 -7.67
N SER A 44 6.45 23.41 -6.90
CA SER A 44 7.28 22.33 -7.45
C SER A 44 6.70 20.95 -7.16
N ALA A 45 6.55 20.13 -8.21
CA ALA A 45 6.06 18.74 -8.18
C ALA A 45 6.97 17.74 -7.41
N ARG A 46 7.75 18.22 -6.44
CA ARG A 46 8.60 17.41 -5.59
C ARG A 46 7.82 16.99 -4.35
N ARG A 47 7.82 15.70 -4.04
CA ARG A 47 7.25 15.20 -2.78
C ARG A 47 7.91 15.92 -1.61
N PRO A 48 7.14 16.42 -0.62
CA PRO A 48 7.70 17.09 0.53
C PRO A 48 8.61 16.15 1.32
N TYR A 49 9.62 16.72 1.99
CA TYR A 49 10.52 15.96 2.87
C TYR A 49 9.77 15.16 3.92
N ARG A 50 8.71 15.73 4.48
CA ARG A 50 7.87 15.11 5.53
C ARG A 50 6.41 15.12 5.11
N ARG A 51 5.77 13.95 5.14
CA ARG A 51 4.32 13.79 4.96
C ARG A 51 3.74 13.16 6.20
N GLU A 52 2.57 13.59 6.58
CA GLU A 52 1.86 13.07 7.76
C GLU A 52 0.42 12.73 7.40
N ILE A 53 -0.12 11.71 8.03
CA ILE A 53 -1.56 11.46 8.07
C ILE A 53 -2.01 11.25 9.51
N THR A 54 -3.20 11.72 9.82
CA THR A 54 -3.84 11.53 11.11
C THR A 54 -4.49 10.15 11.22
N TRP A 55 -4.89 9.76 12.43
CA TRP A 55 -5.63 8.51 12.64
C TRP A 55 -6.94 8.48 11.86
N GLY A 56 -7.66 9.61 11.77
CA GLY A 56 -8.89 9.71 10.99
C GLY A 56 -8.65 9.48 9.50
N VAL A 57 -7.61 10.09 8.91
CA VAL A 57 -7.22 9.91 7.50
C VAL A 57 -6.73 8.49 7.25
N PHE A 58 -5.97 7.91 8.18
CA PHE A 58 -5.53 6.52 8.06
C PHE A 58 -6.73 5.56 7.98
N GLU A 59 -7.68 5.69 8.89
CA GLU A 59 -8.90 4.88 8.93
C GLU A 59 -9.72 5.05 7.64
N GLU A 60 -9.89 6.28 7.16
CA GLU A 60 -10.61 6.56 5.91
C GLU A 60 -9.95 5.88 4.71
N LYS A 61 -8.63 5.99 4.56
CA LYS A 61 -7.87 5.33 3.49
C LYS A 61 -8.02 3.80 3.55
N ALA A 62 -7.88 3.22 4.74
CA ALA A 62 -8.05 1.78 4.95
C ALA A 62 -9.46 1.32 4.57
N ASN A 63 -10.50 2.06 4.96
CA ASN A 63 -11.89 1.75 4.62
C ASN A 63 -12.16 1.85 3.11
N ARG A 64 -11.65 2.90 2.44
CA ARG A 64 -11.78 3.04 0.98
C ARG A 64 -11.14 1.86 0.25
N PHE A 65 -9.94 1.45 0.69
CA PHE A 65 -9.26 0.32 0.09
C PHE A 65 -9.99 -1.01 0.35
N ALA A 66 -10.47 -1.23 1.58
CA ALA A 66 -11.29 -2.39 1.92
C ALA A 66 -12.56 -2.49 1.07
N ASN A 67 -13.28 -1.36 0.89
CA ASN A 67 -14.48 -1.30 0.07
C ASN A 67 -14.18 -1.65 -1.39
N MET A 68 -13.09 -1.12 -1.95
CA MET A 68 -12.66 -1.44 -3.33
C MET A 68 -12.37 -2.94 -3.47
N LEU A 69 -11.66 -3.55 -2.54
CA LEU A 69 -11.40 -5.00 -2.55
C LEU A 69 -12.69 -5.82 -2.44
N THR A 70 -13.58 -5.44 -1.53
CA THR A 70 -14.87 -6.15 -1.31
C THR A 70 -15.76 -6.07 -2.55
N GLN A 71 -15.82 -4.91 -3.23
CA GLN A 71 -16.54 -4.75 -4.50
C GLN A 71 -16.00 -5.67 -5.61
N ASN A 72 -14.71 -6.03 -5.54
CA ASN A 72 -14.07 -6.98 -6.45
C ASN A 72 -14.13 -8.44 -5.95
N GLY A 73 -14.93 -8.74 -4.93
CA GLY A 73 -15.12 -10.09 -4.39
C GLY A 73 -13.97 -10.59 -3.52
N ILE A 74 -13.10 -9.69 -3.04
CA ILE A 74 -11.98 -10.04 -2.17
C ILE A 74 -12.40 -9.90 -0.71
N GLY A 75 -12.29 -10.99 0.04
CA GLY A 75 -12.68 -11.07 1.44
C GLY A 75 -12.08 -12.28 2.14
N LYS A 76 -12.79 -12.79 3.14
CA LYS A 76 -12.35 -13.94 3.94
C LYS A 76 -11.95 -15.14 3.06
N GLY A 77 -10.78 -15.70 3.34
CA GLY A 77 -10.21 -16.84 2.61
C GLY A 77 -9.41 -16.46 1.36
N LYS A 78 -9.41 -15.18 0.99
CA LYS A 78 -8.58 -14.65 -0.10
C LYS A 78 -7.22 -14.19 0.41
N LYS A 79 -6.23 -14.22 -0.47
CA LYS A 79 -4.85 -13.84 -0.18
C LYS A 79 -4.45 -12.66 -1.08
N VAL A 80 -4.04 -11.57 -0.47
CA VAL A 80 -3.66 -10.32 -1.18
C VAL A 80 -2.18 -10.05 -0.95
N ALA A 81 -1.39 -10.15 -2.01
CA ALA A 81 0.02 -9.81 -1.98
C ALA A 81 0.22 -8.29 -2.13
N ILE A 82 1.20 -7.74 -1.43
CA ILE A 82 1.58 -6.33 -1.48
C ILE A 82 3.04 -6.22 -1.90
N LEU A 83 3.31 -5.54 -3.03
CA LEU A 83 4.64 -5.21 -3.53
C LEU A 83 4.77 -3.69 -3.64
N LEU A 84 5.16 -3.05 -2.56
CA LEU A 84 5.29 -1.60 -2.43
C LEU A 84 6.62 -1.23 -1.79
N MET A 85 7.16 -0.07 -2.16
CA MET A 85 8.17 0.61 -1.35
C MET A 85 7.57 1.05 -0.01
N ASN A 86 8.42 1.28 0.98
CA ASN A 86 7.98 1.89 2.23
C ASN A 86 7.46 3.30 1.94
N CYS A 87 6.16 3.51 2.10
CA CYS A 87 5.48 4.77 1.87
C CYS A 87 4.32 4.93 2.86
N ILE A 88 3.79 6.15 2.95
CA ILE A 88 2.72 6.49 3.88
C ILE A 88 1.43 5.70 3.62
N ASP A 89 1.23 5.22 2.40
CA ASP A 89 0.04 4.46 2.00
C ASP A 89 0.16 2.94 2.26
N TRP A 90 1.36 2.44 2.61
CA TRP A 90 1.60 1.02 2.84
C TRP A 90 0.72 0.44 3.96
N LEU A 91 0.70 1.11 5.13
CA LEU A 91 -0.11 0.67 6.26
C LEU A 91 -1.61 0.83 6.02
N PRO A 92 -2.14 1.93 5.46
CA PRO A 92 -3.54 2.03 5.04
C PRO A 92 -3.99 0.88 4.12
N ILE A 93 -3.17 0.48 3.15
CA ILE A 93 -3.43 -0.66 2.27
C ILE A 93 -3.45 -1.97 3.06
N TYR A 94 -2.44 -2.20 3.89
CA TYR A 94 -2.33 -3.38 4.75
C TYR A 94 -3.57 -3.55 5.64
N PHE A 95 -3.96 -2.49 6.35
CA PHE A 95 -5.15 -2.51 7.20
C PHE A 95 -6.46 -2.65 6.40
N GLY A 96 -6.51 -2.04 5.22
CA GLY A 96 -7.65 -2.19 4.31
C GLY A 96 -7.86 -3.65 3.90
N ILE A 97 -6.80 -4.40 3.62
CA ILE A 97 -6.89 -5.84 3.34
C ILE A 97 -7.40 -6.60 4.58
N LEU A 98 -6.81 -6.33 5.75
CA LEU A 98 -7.25 -6.99 6.99
C LEU A 98 -8.73 -6.75 7.31
N LYS A 99 -9.26 -5.56 7.00
CA LYS A 99 -10.67 -5.20 7.20
C LYS A 99 -11.62 -6.07 6.36
N THR A 100 -11.19 -6.57 5.21
CA THR A 100 -11.98 -7.50 4.39
C THR A 100 -12.01 -8.93 4.95
N GLY A 101 -11.14 -9.25 5.91
CA GLY A 101 -10.92 -10.61 6.40
C GLY A 101 -10.01 -11.46 5.50
N ALA A 102 -9.41 -10.86 4.47
CA ALA A 102 -8.40 -11.50 3.63
C ALA A 102 -7.06 -11.62 4.36
N LEU A 103 -6.22 -12.54 3.88
CA LEU A 103 -4.84 -12.70 4.34
C LEU A 103 -3.93 -11.73 3.56
N VAL A 104 -3.03 -11.07 4.26
CA VAL A 104 -2.01 -10.20 3.66
C VAL A 104 -0.72 -10.96 3.46
N VAL A 105 -0.12 -10.83 2.26
CA VAL A 105 1.16 -11.43 1.89
C VAL A 105 2.13 -10.31 1.49
N PRO A 106 2.88 -9.72 2.42
CA PRO A 106 3.88 -8.71 2.09
C PRO A 106 5.04 -9.31 1.32
N LEU A 107 5.37 -8.72 0.16
CA LEU A 107 6.53 -9.09 -0.64
C LEU A 107 7.68 -8.10 -0.42
N ASN A 108 8.91 -8.60 -0.54
CA ASN A 108 10.07 -7.74 -0.48
C ASN A 108 10.18 -6.90 -1.78
N PHE A 109 10.27 -5.59 -1.64
CA PHE A 109 10.42 -4.66 -2.78
C PHE A 109 11.69 -4.89 -3.61
N ARG A 110 12.66 -5.66 -3.10
CA ARG A 110 13.90 -6.01 -3.80
C ARG A 110 13.78 -7.24 -4.70
N TYR A 111 12.66 -7.96 -4.64
CA TYR A 111 12.48 -9.16 -5.43
C TYR A 111 12.59 -8.89 -6.93
N SER A 112 13.30 -9.78 -7.62
CA SER A 112 13.30 -9.90 -9.07
C SER A 112 11.93 -10.39 -9.57
N SER A 113 11.71 -10.33 -10.87
CA SER A 113 10.48 -10.84 -11.49
C SER A 113 10.24 -12.32 -11.18
N ASP A 114 11.29 -13.18 -11.26
CA ASP A 114 11.16 -14.60 -10.97
C ASP A 114 10.87 -14.88 -9.48
N GLU A 115 11.43 -14.09 -8.56
CA GLU A 115 11.14 -14.20 -7.13
C GLU A 115 9.70 -13.75 -6.81
N ILE A 116 9.20 -12.71 -7.50
CA ILE A 116 7.80 -12.27 -7.40
C ILE A 116 6.87 -13.41 -7.83
N ASP A 117 7.09 -13.98 -9.02
CA ASP A 117 6.31 -15.11 -9.56
C ASP A 117 6.31 -16.29 -8.58
N TYR A 118 7.49 -16.71 -8.12
CA TYR A 118 7.65 -17.79 -7.14
C TYR A 118 6.87 -17.53 -5.84
N CYS A 119 6.97 -16.32 -5.29
CA CYS A 119 6.30 -15.99 -4.03
C CYS A 119 4.77 -15.91 -4.18
N LEU A 120 4.28 -15.42 -5.33
CA LEU A 120 2.84 -15.37 -5.63
C LEU A 120 2.25 -16.78 -5.78
N ASP A 121 2.98 -17.68 -6.45
CA ASP A 121 2.58 -19.07 -6.63
C ASP A 121 2.61 -19.81 -5.28
N LEU A 122 3.70 -19.71 -4.53
CA LEU A 122 3.84 -20.32 -3.20
C LEU A 122 2.76 -19.87 -2.22
N ALA A 123 2.43 -18.58 -2.25
CA ALA A 123 1.38 -18.02 -1.41
C ALA A 123 -0.02 -18.35 -1.91
N GLU A 124 -0.16 -18.80 -3.16
CA GLU A 124 -1.45 -18.90 -3.87
C GLU A 124 -2.22 -17.57 -3.79
N ALA A 125 -1.56 -16.47 -4.15
CA ALA A 125 -2.14 -15.14 -4.04
C ALA A 125 -3.27 -14.91 -5.05
N ASP A 126 -4.42 -14.45 -4.58
CA ASP A 126 -5.57 -14.12 -5.44
C ASP A 126 -5.42 -12.73 -6.08
N VAL A 127 -4.69 -11.82 -5.42
CA VAL A 127 -4.51 -10.43 -5.84
C VAL A 127 -3.08 -10.01 -5.60
N LEU A 128 -2.51 -9.24 -6.52
CA LEU A 128 -1.27 -8.50 -6.34
C LEU A 128 -1.56 -7.00 -6.39
N VAL A 129 -1.21 -6.30 -5.33
CA VAL A 129 -1.21 -4.83 -5.23
C VAL A 129 0.23 -4.36 -5.33
N PHE A 130 0.52 -3.45 -6.26
CA PHE A 130 1.90 -3.01 -6.49
C PHE A 130 2.00 -1.53 -6.87
N GLY A 131 3.13 -0.92 -6.58
CA GLY A 131 3.45 0.45 -6.95
C GLY A 131 3.93 0.57 -8.40
N ASN A 132 3.87 1.79 -8.94
CA ASN A 132 4.30 2.09 -10.31
C ASN A 132 5.74 1.68 -10.60
N GLU A 133 6.61 1.78 -9.60
CA GLU A 133 8.02 1.41 -9.71
C GLU A 133 8.26 -0.06 -10.01
N PHE A 134 7.24 -0.92 -9.83
CA PHE A 134 7.31 -2.36 -10.08
C PHE A 134 6.64 -2.81 -11.37
N VAL A 135 6.03 -1.91 -12.15
CA VAL A 135 5.31 -2.24 -13.38
C VAL A 135 6.13 -3.16 -14.29
N GLY A 136 7.36 -2.80 -14.65
CA GLY A 136 8.18 -3.60 -15.53
C GLY A 136 8.52 -5.01 -15.00
N ARG A 137 8.66 -5.17 -13.66
CA ARG A 137 8.89 -6.48 -13.05
C ARG A 137 7.63 -7.35 -13.04
N VAL A 138 6.47 -6.73 -12.82
CA VAL A 138 5.18 -7.42 -12.81
C VAL A 138 4.76 -7.81 -14.21
N GLU A 139 4.91 -6.92 -15.19
CA GLU A 139 4.62 -7.22 -16.62
C GLU A 139 5.46 -8.38 -17.16
N ALA A 140 6.74 -8.46 -16.76
CA ALA A 140 7.64 -9.54 -17.19
C ALA A 140 7.15 -10.94 -16.78
N VAL A 141 6.30 -11.04 -15.75
CA VAL A 141 5.77 -12.31 -15.22
C VAL A 141 4.25 -12.42 -15.32
N ALA A 142 3.55 -11.39 -15.81
CA ALA A 142 2.09 -11.37 -15.89
C ALA A 142 1.50 -12.56 -16.65
N ASP A 143 2.14 -12.99 -17.73
CA ASP A 143 1.74 -14.15 -18.52
C ASP A 143 1.94 -15.49 -17.78
N LYS A 144 2.95 -15.58 -16.91
CA LYS A 144 3.21 -16.75 -16.08
C LYS A 144 2.19 -16.82 -14.94
N ILE A 145 1.97 -15.71 -14.24
CA ILE A 145 0.97 -15.58 -13.17
C ILE A 145 -0.41 -16.02 -13.65
N SER A 146 -0.79 -15.66 -14.89
CA SER A 146 -2.08 -16.03 -15.47
C SER A 146 -2.21 -17.51 -15.83
N LYS A 147 -1.09 -18.22 -16.09
CA LYS A 147 -1.07 -19.61 -16.57
C LYS A 147 -0.89 -20.66 -15.47
N ASN A 148 -0.12 -20.35 -14.43
CA ASN A 148 0.26 -21.31 -13.40
C ASN A 148 -0.73 -21.43 -12.25
N CYS A 149 -1.60 -20.46 -12.06
CA CYS A 149 -2.62 -20.52 -11.04
C CYS A 149 -3.83 -21.33 -11.52
N THR A 150 -3.80 -22.65 -11.28
CA THR A 150 -4.89 -23.59 -11.65
C THR A 150 -6.22 -23.26 -10.96
N LEU A 151 -6.19 -22.46 -9.89
CA LEU A 151 -7.36 -21.94 -9.17
C LEU A 151 -7.60 -20.44 -9.43
N CYS A 152 -6.58 -19.69 -9.85
CA CYS A 152 -6.65 -18.25 -10.09
C CYS A 152 -6.77 -17.94 -11.59
N LYS A 153 -7.89 -18.30 -12.22
CA LYS A 153 -8.16 -17.90 -13.62
C LYS A 153 -8.20 -16.38 -13.86
N LYS A 154 -8.00 -15.55 -12.81
CA LYS A 154 -7.86 -14.09 -12.84
C LYS A 154 -7.21 -13.60 -11.55
N SER A 155 -5.89 -13.61 -11.44
CA SER A 155 -5.24 -12.77 -10.42
C SER A 155 -5.55 -11.31 -10.76
N LEU A 156 -6.19 -10.60 -9.83
CA LEU A 156 -6.47 -9.18 -9.99
C LEU A 156 -5.16 -8.41 -9.75
N LEU A 157 -4.68 -7.72 -10.79
CA LEU A 157 -3.54 -6.81 -10.68
C LEU A 157 -4.07 -5.41 -10.37
N ILE A 158 -3.64 -4.84 -9.26
CA ILE A 158 -3.99 -3.48 -8.84
C ILE A 158 -2.71 -2.66 -8.82
N ASN A 159 -2.53 -1.83 -9.84
CA ASN A 159 -1.46 -0.85 -9.87
C ASN A 159 -1.90 0.41 -9.12
N LEU A 160 -1.09 0.85 -8.17
CA LEU A 160 -1.31 2.06 -7.41
C LEU A 160 -0.38 3.16 -7.94
N ASN A 161 -0.97 4.21 -8.50
CA ASN A 161 -0.26 5.46 -8.79
C ASN A 161 -0.08 6.23 -7.47
N ILE A 162 0.98 5.89 -6.74
CA ILE A 162 1.32 6.50 -5.44
C ILE A 162 2.50 7.45 -5.60
#